data_ddaf3d37b3bb0fd63d44740019b28b69
#
_entry.id   ddaf3d37b3bb0fd63d44740019b28b69
#
_cell.length_a   1.000
_cell.length_b   1.000
_cell.length_c   1.000
_cell.angle_alpha   90.00
_cell.angle_beta   90.00
_cell.angle_gamma   90.00
#
_symmetry.space_group_name_H-M   'P 1'
#
loop_
_entity.id
_entity.type
_entity.pdbx_description
1 polymer ?
#
loop_
_entity_poly.entity_id
_entity_poly.type
_entity_poly.pdbx_seq_one_letter_code
_entity_poly.pdbx_strand_id
1 'polypeptide(L)'
;MKLKKLITPLIFSLFLTSCSFNEPKYINLKKKESINYYSNEVYFKILNNEKYTLTMFDTDVSKNTTIDEEEQVIIENFLSYLTSSNYLKKSDDILNKEAFHLIIKFNDNSTYVFNIYDENLVTIYPWDGVFSEDIITSDNVPLRYNLYDFCTHIKNRAKLSG
;
A
#
# COMPACT_ATOMS: atom_id res chain seq x y z
N MET A 1 -28.03 56.15 -18.24
CA MET A 1 -28.69 55.00 -17.60
C MET A 1 -28.47 53.65 -18.33
N LYS A 2 -27.58 53.55 -19.32
CA LYS A 2 -27.31 52.30 -20.09
C LYS A 2 -26.08 51.53 -19.63
N LEU A 3 -25.15 52.10 -18.86
CA LEU A 3 -23.87 51.50 -18.46
C LEU A 3 -24.06 50.46 -17.32
N LYS A 4 -25.00 50.69 -16.40
CA LYS A 4 -25.26 49.79 -15.28
C LYS A 4 -25.82 48.43 -15.71
N LYS A 5 -26.53 48.33 -16.84
CA LYS A 5 -27.12 47.10 -17.35
C LYS A 5 -26.10 46.17 -18.03
N LEU A 6 -24.94 46.68 -18.40
CA LEU A 6 -23.89 45.90 -19.06
C LEU A 6 -22.90 45.27 -18.03
N ILE A 7 -22.76 45.90 -16.86
CA ILE A 7 -21.82 45.47 -15.83
C ILE A 7 -22.31 44.21 -15.11
N THR A 8 -23.61 44.05 -14.94
CA THR A 8 -24.19 42.91 -14.23
C THR A 8 -23.92 41.55 -14.87
N PRO A 9 -24.08 41.36 -16.22
CA PRO A 9 -23.75 40.11 -16.88
C PRO A 9 -22.22 39.84 -16.91
N LEU A 10 -21.38 40.89 -16.94
CA LEU A 10 -19.93 40.75 -16.95
C LEU A 10 -19.40 40.21 -15.61
N ILE A 11 -20.00 40.66 -14.49
CA ILE A 11 -19.62 40.18 -13.16
C ILE A 11 -20.08 38.72 -12.97
N PHE A 12 -21.25 38.35 -13.49
CA PHE A 12 -21.78 36.99 -13.40
C PHE A 12 -20.94 35.97 -14.22
N SER A 13 -20.38 36.40 -15.36
CA SER A 13 -19.49 35.53 -16.16
C SER A 13 -18.14 35.23 -15.49
N LEU A 14 -17.66 36.09 -14.59
CA LEU A 14 -16.42 35.88 -13.84
C LEU A 14 -16.55 34.81 -12.74
N PHE A 15 -17.76 34.56 -12.25
CA PHE A 15 -18.01 33.50 -11.26
C PHE A 15 -18.11 32.09 -11.88
N LEU A 16 -18.31 31.96 -13.17
CA LEU A 16 -18.43 30.66 -13.84
C LEU A 16 -17.10 30.05 -14.26
N THR A 17 -16.00 30.80 -14.21
CA THR A 17 -14.65 30.29 -14.54
C THR A 17 -13.90 29.73 -13.33
N SER A 18 -14.53 29.75 -12.13
CA SER A 18 -13.88 29.38 -10.86
C SER A 18 -13.90 27.88 -10.55
N CYS A 19 -14.43 27.02 -11.41
CA CYS A 19 -14.60 25.59 -11.11
C CYS A 19 -13.82 24.64 -12.01
N SER A 20 -12.62 24.99 -12.42
CA SER A 20 -11.71 24.01 -13.01
C SER A 20 -10.28 24.23 -12.56
N PHE A 21 -10.07 24.28 -11.25
CA PHE A 21 -8.75 23.91 -10.73
C PHE A 21 -8.67 22.38 -10.84
N ASN A 22 -8.24 21.91 -12.01
CA ASN A 22 -7.58 20.64 -12.07
C ASN A 22 -6.44 20.76 -11.06
N GLU A 23 -6.52 20.01 -9.97
CA GLU A 23 -5.39 19.85 -9.07
C GLU A 23 -4.17 19.57 -9.94
N PRO A 24 -3.05 20.31 -9.76
CA PRO A 24 -1.86 20.02 -10.51
C PRO A 24 -1.52 18.55 -10.25
N LYS A 25 -1.75 17.70 -11.22
CA LYS A 25 -1.24 16.33 -11.18
C LYS A 25 0.26 16.50 -11.06
N TYR A 26 0.81 16.27 -9.87
CA TYR A 26 2.25 16.22 -9.68
C TYR A 26 2.76 15.09 -10.55
N ILE A 27 3.21 15.45 -11.75
CA ILE A 27 3.92 14.52 -12.63
C ILE A 27 5.26 14.32 -11.96
N ASN A 28 5.38 13.27 -11.17
CA ASN A 28 6.66 12.88 -10.61
C ASN A 28 7.50 12.28 -11.75
N LEU A 29 8.42 13.10 -12.26
CA LEU A 29 9.37 12.71 -13.31
C LEU A 29 10.49 11.81 -12.78
N LYS A 30 10.54 11.54 -11.48
CA LYS A 30 11.54 10.64 -10.91
C LYS A 30 11.21 9.22 -11.32
N LYS A 31 12.16 8.56 -11.95
CA LYS A 31 12.08 7.14 -12.24
C LYS A 31 12.30 6.36 -10.93
N LYS A 32 11.51 5.32 -10.70
CA LYS A 32 11.75 4.37 -9.60
C LYS A 32 13.18 3.83 -9.72
N GLU A 33 13.96 3.96 -8.66
CA GLU A 33 15.40 3.62 -8.68
C GLU A 33 15.65 2.14 -8.83
N SER A 34 14.80 1.30 -8.23
CA SER A 34 14.91 -0.16 -8.28
C SER A 34 13.53 -0.82 -8.31
N ILE A 35 13.49 -2.08 -8.76
CA ILE A 35 12.28 -2.90 -8.79
C ILE A 35 11.78 -3.26 -7.39
N ASN A 36 12.67 -3.23 -6.40
CA ASN A 36 12.44 -3.55 -4.99
C ASN A 36 12.52 -2.30 -4.08
N TYR A 37 12.12 -1.15 -4.59
CA TYR A 37 12.30 0.13 -3.92
C TYR A 37 11.59 0.19 -2.56
N TYR A 38 10.30 -0.12 -2.54
CA TYR A 38 9.48 -0.01 -1.32
C TYR A 38 9.77 -1.13 -0.30
N SER A 39 10.00 -2.34 -0.77
CA SER A 39 10.40 -3.45 0.11
C SER A 39 11.73 -3.18 0.81
N ASN A 40 12.69 -2.61 0.10
CA ASN A 40 13.95 -2.18 0.72
C ASN A 40 13.73 -1.05 1.74
N GLU A 41 12.89 -0.07 1.43
CA GLU A 41 12.59 1.04 2.32
C GLU A 41 11.97 0.55 3.64
N VAL A 42 10.96 -0.33 3.56
CA VAL A 42 10.37 -0.98 4.74
C VAL A 42 11.42 -1.79 5.51
N TYR A 43 12.21 -2.60 4.81
CA TYR A 43 13.21 -3.46 5.44
C TYR A 43 14.29 -2.66 6.17
N PHE A 44 14.79 -1.58 5.57
CA PHE A 44 15.76 -0.68 6.24
C PHE A 44 15.18 0.00 7.48
N LYS A 45 13.92 0.42 7.46
CA LYS A 45 13.27 0.99 8.65
C LYS A 45 13.20 -0.03 9.78
N ILE A 46 12.84 -1.27 9.50
CA ILE A 46 12.80 -2.35 10.49
C ILE A 46 14.20 -2.63 11.05
N LEU A 47 15.21 -2.77 10.19
CA LEU A 47 16.60 -3.00 10.62
C LEU A 47 17.17 -1.85 11.47
N ASN A 48 16.69 -0.63 11.27
CA ASN A 48 17.02 0.52 12.09
C ASN A 48 16.22 0.58 13.41
N ASN A 49 15.47 -0.47 13.74
CA ASN A 49 14.62 -0.56 14.93
C ASN A 49 13.55 0.55 15.00
N GLU A 50 13.08 1.05 13.86
CA GLU A 50 11.94 1.96 13.84
C GLU A 50 10.69 1.20 14.29
N LYS A 51 10.03 1.73 15.33
CA LYS A 51 8.79 1.13 15.84
C LYS A 51 7.64 1.33 14.87
N TYR A 52 6.82 0.31 14.73
CA TYR A 52 5.65 0.32 13.88
C TYR A 52 4.49 -0.45 14.50
N THR A 53 3.32 -0.28 13.93
CA THR A 53 2.13 -1.11 14.18
C THR A 53 1.80 -1.87 12.89
N LEU A 54 1.31 -3.10 13.04
CA LEU A 54 0.88 -3.94 11.94
C LEU A 54 -0.60 -4.28 12.09
N THR A 55 -1.38 -4.06 11.04
CA THR A 55 -2.80 -4.37 11.00
C THR A 55 -3.08 -5.23 9.76
N MET A 56 -3.80 -6.33 9.95
CA MET A 56 -4.34 -7.14 8.86
C MET A 56 -5.77 -6.68 8.55
N PHE A 57 -6.07 -6.45 7.28
CA PHE A 57 -7.41 -6.25 6.77
C PHE A 57 -7.80 -7.46 5.91
N ASP A 58 -8.87 -8.17 6.33
CA ASP A 58 -9.48 -9.26 5.57
C ASP A 58 -10.48 -8.65 4.57
N THR A 59 -10.22 -8.78 3.29
CA THR A 59 -11.02 -8.15 2.24
C THR A 59 -12.38 -8.83 2.02
N ASP A 60 -12.52 -10.11 2.40
CA ASP A 60 -13.77 -10.87 2.24
C ASP A 60 -14.85 -10.43 3.24
N VAL A 61 -14.43 -10.17 4.48
CA VAL A 61 -15.34 -9.81 5.58
C VAL A 61 -15.21 -8.35 6.00
N SER A 62 -14.33 -7.58 5.34
CA SER A 62 -14.06 -6.17 5.62
C SER A 62 -13.72 -5.92 7.10
N LYS A 63 -12.86 -6.75 7.69
CA LYS A 63 -12.50 -6.71 9.11
C LYS A 63 -11.03 -6.40 9.30
N ASN A 64 -10.73 -5.44 10.18
CA ASN A 64 -9.38 -5.17 10.66
C ASN A 64 -9.05 -6.03 11.89
N THR A 65 -7.81 -6.52 11.95
CA THR A 65 -7.25 -7.22 13.11
C THR A 65 -5.84 -6.66 13.36
N THR A 66 -5.61 -6.11 14.56
CA THR A 66 -4.27 -5.68 14.98
C THR A 66 -3.41 -6.90 15.28
N ILE A 67 -2.18 -6.90 14.80
CA ILE A 67 -1.21 -7.97 15.01
C ILE A 67 -0.40 -7.67 16.27
N ASP A 68 -0.26 -8.67 17.12
CA ASP A 68 0.50 -8.55 18.36
C ASP A 68 1.99 -8.29 18.08
N GLU A 69 2.65 -7.53 18.95
CA GLU A 69 4.04 -7.08 18.74
C GLU A 69 5.01 -8.25 18.48
N GLU A 70 4.80 -9.37 19.17
CA GLU A 70 5.62 -10.58 19.01
C GLU A 70 5.48 -11.22 17.62
N GLU A 71 4.32 -11.07 16.98
CA GLU A 71 4.02 -11.63 15.66
C GLU A 71 4.44 -10.70 14.50
N GLN A 72 4.70 -9.41 14.79
CA GLN A 72 5.09 -8.44 13.76
C GLN A 72 6.42 -8.77 13.07
N VAL A 73 7.26 -9.56 13.71
CA VAL A 73 8.52 -10.07 13.14
C VAL A 73 8.32 -10.84 11.82
N ILE A 74 7.10 -11.23 11.50
CA ILE A 74 6.78 -11.89 10.23
C ILE A 74 7.20 -11.06 9.02
N ILE A 75 7.06 -9.72 9.10
CA ILE A 75 7.44 -8.82 8.00
C ILE A 75 8.95 -8.83 7.77
N GLU A 76 9.73 -8.72 8.84
CA GLU A 76 11.19 -8.79 8.77
C GLU A 76 11.66 -10.13 8.19
N ASN A 77 11.09 -11.23 8.70
CA ASN A 77 11.42 -12.57 8.22
C ASN A 77 11.07 -12.73 6.74
N PHE A 78 9.88 -12.34 6.30
CA PHE A 78 9.49 -12.40 4.90
C PHE A 78 10.49 -11.61 4.01
N LEU A 79 10.73 -10.34 4.33
CA LEU A 79 11.61 -9.48 3.55
C LEU A 79 13.06 -9.98 3.51
N SER A 80 13.55 -10.58 4.60
CA SER A 80 14.92 -11.11 4.69
C SER A 80 15.20 -12.28 3.76
N TYR A 81 14.15 -13.03 3.37
CA TYR A 81 14.28 -14.16 2.43
C TYR A 81 14.18 -13.75 0.96
N LEU A 82 13.78 -12.51 0.67
CA LEU A 82 13.65 -12.05 -0.70
C LEU A 82 15.02 -11.82 -1.35
N THR A 83 15.13 -12.30 -2.57
CA THR A 83 16.27 -12.09 -3.45
C THR A 83 15.83 -11.34 -4.70
N SER A 84 16.75 -10.92 -5.54
CA SER A 84 16.42 -10.23 -6.80
C SER A 84 15.50 -11.05 -7.73
N SER A 85 15.53 -12.38 -7.63
CA SER A 85 14.69 -13.28 -8.43
C SER A 85 13.21 -13.27 -8.01
N ASN A 86 12.91 -12.82 -6.78
CA ASN A 86 11.53 -12.72 -6.30
C ASN A 86 10.79 -11.49 -6.85
N TYR A 87 11.50 -10.51 -7.45
CA TYR A 87 10.87 -9.29 -7.94
C TYR A 87 10.50 -9.37 -9.41
N LEU A 88 9.23 -9.11 -9.71
CA LEU A 88 8.67 -9.17 -11.05
C LEU A 88 8.47 -7.76 -11.62
N LYS A 89 8.69 -7.62 -12.93
CA LYS A 89 8.39 -6.35 -13.63
C LYS A 89 6.90 -6.17 -13.87
N LYS A 90 6.17 -7.26 -13.99
CA LYS A 90 4.73 -7.32 -14.23
C LYS A 90 4.22 -8.70 -13.81
N SER A 91 2.98 -8.75 -13.31
CA SER A 91 2.24 -10.00 -13.14
C SER A 91 0.83 -9.82 -13.69
N ASP A 92 0.33 -10.81 -14.41
CA ASP A 92 -1.04 -10.83 -14.91
C ASP A 92 -2.03 -11.22 -13.78
N ASP A 93 -1.54 -11.83 -12.70
CA ASP A 93 -2.34 -12.24 -11.52
C ASP A 93 -2.79 -11.06 -10.65
N ILE A 94 -2.19 -9.87 -10.82
CA ILE A 94 -2.65 -8.62 -10.16
C ILE A 94 -4.09 -8.24 -10.57
N LEU A 95 -4.65 -8.87 -11.59
CA LEU A 95 -6.06 -8.71 -11.95
C LEU A 95 -7.02 -9.40 -10.97
N ASN A 96 -6.52 -10.28 -10.11
CA ASN A 96 -7.31 -10.93 -9.07
C ASN A 96 -7.54 -9.96 -7.90
N LYS A 97 -8.60 -10.21 -7.12
CA LYS A 97 -8.85 -9.47 -5.89
C LYS A 97 -7.87 -9.91 -4.81
N GLU A 98 -7.33 -8.97 -4.08
CA GLU A 98 -6.49 -9.24 -2.92
C GLU A 98 -7.29 -9.98 -1.83
N ALA A 99 -6.70 -11.01 -1.24
CA ALA A 99 -7.29 -11.74 -0.12
C ALA A 99 -7.11 -10.96 1.20
N PHE A 100 -5.95 -10.35 1.39
CA PHE A 100 -5.61 -9.59 2.59
C PHE A 100 -4.77 -8.35 2.27
N HIS A 101 -4.88 -7.34 3.15
CA HIS A 101 -3.90 -6.27 3.22
C HIS A 101 -3.19 -6.34 4.57
N LEU A 102 -1.85 -6.30 4.57
CA LEU A 102 -1.08 -6.01 5.78
C LEU A 102 -0.62 -4.56 5.70
N ILE A 103 -1.05 -3.77 6.66
CA ILE A 103 -0.78 -2.34 6.75
C ILE A 103 0.24 -2.11 7.85
N ILE A 104 1.44 -1.67 7.48
CA ILE A 104 2.50 -1.31 8.40
C ILE A 104 2.56 0.21 8.51
N LYS A 105 2.44 0.73 9.73
CA LYS A 105 2.51 2.17 10.02
C LYS A 105 3.65 2.43 10.99
N PHE A 106 4.66 3.17 10.55
CA PHE A 106 5.79 3.60 11.34
C PHE A 106 5.49 4.85 12.18
N ASN A 107 6.29 5.09 13.21
CA ASN A 107 6.12 6.25 14.10
C ASN A 107 6.36 7.60 13.42
N ASP A 108 7.07 7.63 12.29
CA ASP A 108 7.26 8.83 11.46
C ASP A 108 6.03 9.14 10.57
N ASN A 109 4.94 8.38 10.74
CA ASN A 109 3.71 8.39 9.96
C ASN A 109 3.82 7.82 8.55
N SER A 110 4.96 7.31 8.11
CA SER A 110 5.03 6.57 6.86
C SER A 110 4.21 5.28 6.99
N THR A 111 3.44 4.97 5.94
CA THR A 111 2.54 3.81 5.93
C THR A 111 2.74 3.05 4.64
N TYR A 112 2.92 1.75 4.74
CA TYR A 112 3.05 0.84 3.60
C TYR A 112 1.98 -0.23 3.64
N VAL A 113 1.53 -0.66 2.48
CA VAL A 113 0.53 -1.71 2.31
C VAL A 113 1.14 -2.86 1.54
N PHE A 114 1.01 -4.05 2.11
CA PHE A 114 1.30 -5.30 1.43
C PHE A 114 -0.04 -5.88 0.99
N ASN A 115 -0.32 -5.86 -0.30
CA ASN A 115 -1.46 -6.56 -0.87
C ASN A 115 -1.07 -8.02 -1.06
N ILE A 116 -1.82 -8.91 -0.48
CA ILE A 116 -1.60 -10.35 -0.52
C ILE A 116 -2.72 -10.96 -1.36
N TYR A 117 -2.38 -11.48 -2.53
CA TYR A 117 -3.34 -12.05 -3.48
C TYR A 117 -3.58 -13.53 -3.18
N ASP A 118 -2.50 -14.27 -3.05
CA ASP A 118 -2.47 -15.70 -2.75
C ASP A 118 -1.13 -16.09 -2.09
N GLU A 119 -0.84 -17.38 -2.03
CA GLU A 119 0.39 -17.93 -1.44
C GLU A 119 1.67 -17.46 -2.20
N ASN A 120 1.55 -17.05 -3.45
CA ASN A 120 2.69 -16.76 -4.32
C ASN A 120 2.86 -15.28 -4.64
N LEU A 121 1.82 -14.48 -4.60
CA LEU A 121 1.85 -13.10 -5.09
C LEU A 121 1.55 -12.09 -4.00
N VAL A 122 2.50 -11.16 -3.81
CA VAL A 122 2.41 -10.02 -2.90
C VAL A 122 2.84 -8.75 -3.64
N THR A 123 2.16 -7.63 -3.40
CA THR A 123 2.67 -6.32 -3.83
C THR A 123 2.87 -5.40 -2.65
N ILE A 124 3.84 -4.49 -2.75
CA ILE A 124 4.15 -3.51 -1.69
C ILE A 124 4.17 -2.11 -2.29
N TYR A 125 3.47 -1.18 -1.62
CA TYR A 125 3.48 0.24 -1.97
C TYR A 125 3.23 1.10 -0.71
N PRO A 126 3.70 2.35 -0.66
CA PRO A 126 3.29 3.29 0.38
C PRO A 126 1.87 3.79 0.12
N TRP A 127 1.15 4.15 1.18
CA TRP A 127 -0.22 4.66 1.08
C TRP A 127 -0.37 5.86 0.13
N ASP A 128 0.67 6.69 0.03
CA ASP A 128 0.76 7.90 -0.81
C ASP A 128 1.75 7.74 -1.98
N GLY A 129 1.91 6.53 -2.46
CA GLY A 129 2.94 6.11 -3.41
C GLY A 129 2.95 6.89 -4.72
N VAL A 130 4.16 7.22 -5.12
CA VAL A 130 4.46 7.98 -6.35
C VAL A 130 4.86 7.05 -7.49
N PHE A 131 5.47 5.92 -7.17
CA PHE A 131 5.91 4.91 -8.13
C PHE A 131 4.94 3.73 -8.18
N SER A 132 5.08 2.90 -9.21
CA SER A 132 4.43 1.60 -9.24
C SER A 132 4.89 0.74 -8.04
N GLU A 133 4.01 -0.11 -7.57
CA GLU A 133 4.28 -1.09 -6.50
C GLU A 133 5.48 -1.99 -6.81
N ASP A 134 6.09 -2.57 -5.77
CA ASP A 134 6.98 -3.70 -5.91
C ASP A 134 6.12 -4.94 -6.05
N ILE A 135 6.37 -5.76 -7.07
CA ILE A 135 5.65 -7.01 -7.32
C ILE A 135 6.56 -8.16 -6.94
N ILE A 136 6.10 -9.02 -6.04
CA ILE A 136 6.92 -10.04 -5.39
C ILE A 136 6.27 -11.40 -5.53
N THR A 137 7.04 -12.38 -6.02
CA THR A 137 6.69 -13.80 -5.89
C THR A 137 7.27 -14.35 -4.60
N SER A 138 6.46 -15.14 -3.87
CA SER A 138 6.90 -15.82 -2.65
C SER A 138 7.68 -17.12 -2.92
N ASP A 139 8.07 -17.38 -4.18
CA ASP A 139 8.90 -18.53 -4.53
C ASP A 139 10.15 -18.58 -3.65
N ASN A 140 10.43 -19.75 -3.08
CA ASN A 140 11.54 -20.00 -2.16
C ASN A 140 11.46 -19.31 -0.78
N VAL A 141 10.39 -18.57 -0.46
CA VAL A 141 10.13 -18.13 0.90
C VAL A 141 9.65 -19.35 1.71
N PRO A 142 10.27 -19.67 2.87
CA PRO A 142 9.80 -20.77 3.72
C PRO A 142 8.33 -20.58 4.12
N LEU A 143 7.53 -21.64 4.10
CA LEU A 143 6.08 -21.60 4.43
C LEU A 143 5.79 -20.87 5.75
N ARG A 144 6.63 -21.08 6.78
CA ARG A 144 6.50 -20.39 8.07
C ARG A 144 6.59 -18.85 8.00
N TYR A 145 7.09 -18.31 6.89
CA TYR A 145 7.22 -16.87 6.64
C TYR A 145 6.35 -16.40 5.48
N ASN A 146 5.51 -17.28 4.94
CA ASN A 146 4.54 -16.93 3.91
C ASN A 146 3.46 -16.01 4.49
N LEU A 147 3.25 -14.85 3.85
CA LEU A 147 2.32 -13.84 4.38
C LEU A 147 0.85 -14.26 4.22
N TYR A 148 0.50 -15.04 3.19
CA TYR A 148 -0.86 -15.54 3.00
C TYR A 148 -1.23 -16.55 4.08
N ASP A 149 -0.34 -17.50 4.38
CA ASP A 149 -0.53 -18.47 5.44
C ASP A 149 -0.64 -17.79 6.80
N PHE A 150 0.21 -16.80 7.05
CA PHE A 150 0.15 -16.00 8.27
C PHE A 150 -1.20 -15.30 8.42
N CYS A 151 -1.67 -14.58 7.39
CA CYS A 151 -2.97 -13.89 7.42
C CYS A 151 -4.14 -14.87 7.60
N THR A 152 -4.07 -16.02 6.95
CA THR A 152 -5.07 -17.08 7.10
C THR A 152 -5.11 -17.61 8.54
N HIS A 153 -3.95 -17.78 9.18
CA HIS A 153 -3.87 -18.15 10.60
C HIS A 153 -4.52 -17.09 11.49
N ILE A 154 -4.19 -15.81 11.32
CA ILE A 154 -4.78 -14.70 12.09
C ILE A 154 -6.31 -14.64 11.89
N LYS A 155 -6.79 -14.75 10.64
CA LYS A 155 -8.22 -14.80 10.32
C LYS A 155 -8.94 -15.91 11.08
N ASN A 156 -8.37 -17.12 11.11
CA ASN A 156 -8.97 -18.28 11.78
C ASN A 156 -8.97 -18.11 13.30
N ARG A 157 -7.89 -17.62 13.89
CA ARG A 157 -7.81 -17.30 15.34
C ARG A 157 -8.87 -16.26 15.75
N ALA A 158 -9.03 -15.22 14.97
CA ALA A 158 -10.00 -14.16 15.23
C ALA A 158 -11.48 -14.63 15.15
N LYS A 159 -11.75 -15.74 14.43
CA LYS A 159 -13.08 -16.38 14.41
C LYS A 159 -13.37 -17.20 15.66
N LEU A 160 -12.34 -17.72 16.33
CA LEU A 160 -12.48 -18.55 17.51
C LEU A 160 -12.65 -17.73 18.81
N SER A 161 -12.25 -16.45 18.76
CA SER A 161 -12.27 -15.54 19.91
C SER A 161 -13.48 -14.59 19.94
N GLY A 162 -14.34 -14.63 18.99
CA GLY A 162 -15.59 -13.83 18.90
C GLY A 162 -16.83 -14.68 18.93
#